data_057886ef81616b9d7fffb4e5c12e88a5
#
_entry.id   057886ef81616b9d7fffb4e5c12e88a5
#
_cell.length_a   1.000
_cell.length_b   1.000
_cell.length_c   1.000
_cell.angle_alpha   90.00
_cell.angle_beta   90.00
_cell.angle_gamma   90.00
#
_symmetry.space_group_name_H-M   'P 1'
#
loop_
_entity.id
_entity.type
_entity.pdbx_description
1 polymer ?
#
loop_
_entity_poly.entity_id
_entity_poly.type
_entity_poly.pdbx_seq_one_letter_code
_entity_poly.pdbx_strand_id
1 'polypeptide(L)'
;KDIEKDVERVLRTEFMSNLARTNRRDSHETMADIFSNLDRATEDRFLTALEERNKDASERIRALMFTFEDLKNVDPAGIQTLMRVADKDKMTMALKGASDELKDLFFSNMSERAAKLLREDMEAAGAVRLKDVEDAQTALVQSAKELQDKGEIIIGGGSGDDQLIF
;
A
#
# COMPACT_ATOMS: atom_id res chain seq x y z
N LYS A 1 -29.94 -2.69 -33.73
CA LYS A 1 -29.17 -3.67 -32.92
C LYS A 1 -27.69 -3.72 -33.26
N ASP A 2 -27.29 -3.55 -34.51
CA ASP A 2 -25.88 -3.57 -34.91
C ASP A 2 -25.14 -2.27 -34.57
N ILE A 3 -25.83 -1.14 -34.55
CA ILE A 3 -25.30 0.18 -34.20
C ILE A 3 -24.89 0.26 -32.72
N GLU A 4 -25.65 -0.33 -31.83
CA GLU A 4 -25.32 -0.37 -30.39
C GLU A 4 -24.05 -1.18 -30.11
N LYS A 5 -23.87 -2.30 -30.79
CA LYS A 5 -22.66 -3.13 -30.68
C LYS A 5 -21.42 -2.44 -31.26
N ASP A 6 -21.59 -1.72 -32.35
CA ASP A 6 -20.50 -0.96 -32.98
C ASP A 6 -20.07 0.23 -32.11
N VAL A 7 -21.04 0.96 -31.54
CA VAL A 7 -20.78 2.06 -30.59
C VAL A 7 -20.09 1.53 -29.33
N GLU A 8 -20.58 0.45 -28.76
CA GLU A 8 -19.95 -0.18 -27.61
C GLU A 8 -18.52 -0.64 -27.90
N ARG A 9 -18.28 -1.22 -29.05
CA ARG A 9 -16.94 -1.65 -29.48
C ARG A 9 -16.01 -0.46 -29.70
N VAL A 10 -16.46 0.60 -30.34
CA VAL A 10 -15.68 1.84 -30.56
C VAL A 10 -15.36 2.51 -29.21
N LEU A 11 -16.33 2.67 -28.33
CA LEU A 11 -16.12 3.23 -26.99
C LEU A 11 -15.14 2.40 -26.17
N ARG A 12 -15.26 1.09 -26.21
CA ARG A 12 -14.36 0.19 -25.52
C ARG A 12 -12.93 0.28 -26.10
N THR A 13 -12.80 0.33 -27.41
CA THR A 13 -11.49 0.45 -28.09
C THR A 13 -10.85 1.81 -27.82
N GLU A 14 -11.59 2.91 -27.93
CA GLU A 14 -11.08 4.24 -27.63
C GLU A 14 -10.75 4.43 -26.15
N PHE A 15 -11.60 3.91 -25.28
CA PHE A 15 -11.36 3.93 -23.83
C PHE A 15 -10.08 3.18 -23.46
N MET A 16 -9.90 1.98 -24.01
CA MET A 16 -8.69 1.19 -23.81
C MET A 16 -7.46 1.84 -24.45
N SER A 17 -7.59 2.46 -25.61
CA SER A 17 -6.51 3.21 -26.26
C SER A 17 -6.11 4.46 -25.46
N ASN A 18 -7.07 5.18 -24.91
CA ASN A 18 -6.81 6.34 -24.04
C ASN A 18 -6.16 5.92 -22.74
N LEU A 19 -6.58 4.82 -22.13
CA LEU A 19 -5.93 4.25 -20.96
C LEU A 19 -4.48 3.83 -21.25
N ALA A 20 -4.23 3.25 -22.42
CA ALA A 20 -2.89 2.86 -22.86
C ALA A 20 -2.00 4.07 -23.20
N ARG A 21 -2.59 5.18 -23.68
CA ARG A 21 -1.86 6.41 -24.07
C ARG A 21 -1.58 7.31 -22.88
N THR A 22 -2.52 7.43 -21.93
CA THR A 22 -2.47 8.49 -20.94
C THR A 22 -1.56 8.19 -19.77
N ASN A 23 -1.32 6.93 -19.39
CA ASN A 23 -0.50 6.69 -18.18
C ASN A 23 0.11 5.32 -18.01
N ARG A 24 0.04 4.36 -18.84
CA ARG A 24 0.44 2.98 -18.48
C ARG A 24 -0.16 2.50 -17.13
N ARG A 25 -1.22 3.15 -16.68
CA ARG A 25 -1.92 2.76 -15.46
C ARG A 25 -2.75 1.52 -15.73
N ASP A 26 -2.52 0.52 -14.91
CA ASP A 26 -3.38 -0.66 -14.84
C ASP A 26 -4.80 -0.24 -14.44
N SER A 27 -5.82 -0.89 -14.99
CA SER A 27 -7.22 -0.67 -14.59
C SER A 27 -7.44 -0.87 -13.08
N HIS A 28 -6.65 -1.75 -12.45
CA HIS A 28 -6.68 -1.96 -11.01
C HIS A 28 -6.19 -0.73 -10.22
N GLU A 29 -5.20 0.00 -10.74
CA GLU A 29 -4.74 1.26 -10.13
C GLU A 29 -5.83 2.33 -10.16
N THR A 30 -6.55 2.45 -11.29
CA THR A 30 -7.67 3.37 -11.41
C THR A 30 -8.80 3.01 -10.44
N MET A 31 -9.12 1.72 -10.31
CA MET A 31 -10.12 1.25 -9.33
C MET A 31 -9.67 1.49 -7.90
N ALA A 32 -8.40 1.29 -7.59
CA ALA A 32 -7.84 1.58 -6.27
C ALA A 32 -7.98 3.07 -5.92
N ASP A 33 -7.70 3.98 -6.86
CA ASP A 33 -7.87 5.43 -6.68
C ASP A 33 -9.35 5.79 -6.40
N ILE A 34 -10.28 5.17 -7.12
CA ILE A 34 -11.72 5.38 -6.92
C ILE A 34 -12.14 4.91 -5.52
N PHE A 35 -11.75 3.70 -5.14
CA PHE A 35 -12.11 3.13 -3.83
C PHE A 35 -11.48 3.90 -2.66
N SER A 36 -10.28 4.44 -2.83
CA SER A 36 -9.61 5.26 -1.81
C SER A 36 -10.36 6.57 -1.50
N ASN A 37 -11.21 7.05 -2.41
CA ASN A 37 -12.04 8.24 -2.21
C ASN A 37 -13.43 7.94 -1.63
N LEU A 38 -13.76 6.67 -1.41
CA LEU A 38 -15.02 6.27 -0.78
C LEU A 38 -14.87 6.25 0.75
N ASP A 39 -16.01 6.37 1.45
CA ASP A 39 -16.02 6.13 2.88
C ASP A 39 -15.72 4.64 3.17
N ARG A 40 -15.17 4.37 4.33
CA ARG A 40 -14.65 3.04 4.70
C ARG A 40 -15.71 1.93 4.64
N ALA A 41 -16.92 2.23 5.08
CA ALA A 41 -18.01 1.27 5.05
C ALA A 41 -18.45 0.90 3.62
N THR A 42 -18.51 1.90 2.73
CA THR A 42 -18.83 1.71 1.31
C THR A 42 -17.71 0.95 0.60
N GLU A 43 -16.47 1.31 0.87
CA GLU A 43 -15.26 0.63 0.35
C GLU A 43 -15.28 -0.86 0.71
N ASP A 44 -15.47 -1.22 1.96
CA ASP A 44 -15.51 -2.61 2.42
C ASP A 44 -16.64 -3.40 1.76
N ARG A 45 -17.80 -2.79 1.58
CA ARG A 45 -18.94 -3.40 0.90
C ARG A 45 -18.64 -3.73 -0.56
N PHE A 46 -18.05 -2.79 -1.29
CA PHE A 46 -17.70 -2.98 -2.69
C PHE A 46 -16.59 -4.00 -2.87
N LEU A 47 -15.53 -3.94 -2.05
CA LEU A 47 -14.42 -4.88 -2.12
C LEU A 47 -14.85 -6.29 -1.72
N THR A 48 -15.74 -6.45 -0.75
CA THR A 48 -16.31 -7.75 -0.37
C THR A 48 -17.17 -8.32 -1.51
N ALA A 49 -18.01 -7.49 -2.13
CA ALA A 49 -18.80 -7.90 -3.27
C ALA A 49 -17.94 -8.28 -4.48
N LEU A 50 -16.85 -7.55 -4.70
CA LEU A 50 -15.88 -7.87 -5.76
C LEU A 50 -15.12 -9.16 -5.47
N GLU A 51 -14.77 -9.41 -4.22
CA GLU A 51 -14.10 -10.63 -3.78
C GLU A 51 -14.92 -11.89 -4.09
N GLU A 52 -16.24 -11.82 -3.92
CA GLU A 52 -17.13 -12.92 -4.29
C GLU A 52 -17.13 -13.21 -5.79
N ARG A 53 -16.92 -12.19 -6.62
CA ARG A 53 -16.92 -12.31 -8.08
C ARG A 53 -15.55 -12.53 -8.71
N ASN A 54 -14.55 -11.86 -8.19
CA ASN A 54 -13.17 -11.90 -8.68
C ASN A 54 -12.18 -11.62 -7.54
N LYS A 55 -11.76 -12.67 -6.89
CA LYS A 55 -10.85 -12.61 -5.74
C LYS A 55 -9.51 -11.96 -6.09
N ASP A 56 -8.91 -12.35 -7.21
CA ASP A 56 -7.61 -11.84 -7.62
C ASP A 56 -7.63 -10.33 -7.87
N ALA A 57 -8.68 -9.83 -8.52
CA ALA A 57 -8.86 -8.38 -8.74
C ALA A 57 -9.06 -7.63 -7.42
N SER A 58 -9.83 -8.17 -6.49
CA SER A 58 -10.04 -7.59 -5.17
C SER A 58 -8.74 -7.49 -4.38
N GLU A 59 -7.97 -8.56 -4.33
CA GLU A 59 -6.68 -8.60 -3.64
C GLU A 59 -5.69 -7.59 -4.24
N ARG A 60 -5.63 -7.49 -5.57
CA ARG A 60 -4.76 -6.55 -6.25
C ARG A 60 -5.17 -5.09 -6.01
N ILE A 61 -6.46 -4.78 -6.03
CA ILE A 61 -6.97 -3.44 -5.72
C ILE A 61 -6.66 -3.06 -4.27
N ARG A 62 -6.89 -3.95 -3.31
CA ARG A 62 -6.53 -3.72 -1.91
C ARG A 62 -5.04 -3.46 -1.72
N ALA A 63 -4.18 -4.20 -2.43
CA ALA A 63 -2.74 -4.01 -2.39
C ALA A 63 -2.31 -2.64 -2.93
N LEU A 64 -2.98 -2.12 -3.96
CA LEU A 64 -2.71 -0.81 -4.55
C LEU A 64 -3.25 0.36 -3.72
N MET A 65 -4.29 0.14 -2.92
CA MET A 65 -4.88 1.15 -2.05
C MET A 65 -4.00 1.48 -0.84
N PHE A 66 -3.23 0.52 -0.37
CA PHE A 66 -2.28 0.71 0.74
C PHE A 66 -0.90 0.26 0.31
N THR A 67 0.01 1.21 0.16
CA THR A 67 1.39 0.98 -0.27
C THR A 67 2.36 1.11 0.90
N PHE A 68 3.62 0.71 0.67
CA PHE A 68 4.67 0.85 1.67
C PHE A 68 4.89 2.31 2.12
N GLU A 69 4.81 3.27 1.18
CA GLU A 69 4.95 4.70 1.51
C GLU A 69 3.81 5.22 2.39
N ASP A 70 2.65 4.59 2.39
CA ASP A 70 1.53 4.95 3.27
C ASP A 70 1.82 4.66 4.75
N LEU A 71 2.86 3.89 5.06
CA LEU A 71 3.33 3.69 6.44
C LEU A 71 3.76 4.99 7.12
N LYS A 72 4.07 6.03 6.37
CA LYS A 72 4.32 7.38 6.92
C LYS A 72 3.14 7.96 7.69
N ASN A 73 1.93 7.49 7.41
CA ASN A 73 0.70 7.90 8.06
C ASN A 73 0.37 7.10 9.34
N VAL A 74 1.19 6.10 9.64
CA VAL A 74 1.06 5.32 10.88
C VAL A 74 1.67 6.12 12.03
N ASP A 75 1.00 6.11 13.18
CA ASP A 75 1.50 6.79 14.36
C ASP A 75 2.80 6.16 14.90
N PRO A 76 3.60 6.88 15.71
CA PRO A 76 4.87 6.36 16.22
C PRO A 76 4.74 5.05 16.99
N ALA A 77 3.68 4.89 17.78
CA ALA A 77 3.42 3.65 18.52
C ALA A 77 3.15 2.48 17.56
N GLY A 78 2.42 2.73 16.48
CA GLY A 78 2.16 1.74 15.43
C GLY A 78 3.42 1.32 14.69
N ILE A 79 4.30 2.26 14.38
CA ILE A 79 5.61 1.97 13.76
C ILE A 79 6.47 1.11 14.69
N GLN A 80 6.52 1.41 15.97
CA GLN A 80 7.24 0.59 16.96
C GLN A 80 6.68 -0.83 17.05
N THR A 81 5.37 -0.98 17.03
CA THR A 81 4.70 -2.28 17.03
C THR A 81 5.04 -3.07 15.77
N LEU A 82 5.00 -2.42 14.61
CA LEU A 82 5.39 -3.05 13.34
C LEU A 82 6.85 -3.52 13.36
N MET A 83 7.77 -2.70 13.86
CA MET A 83 9.18 -3.05 13.95
C MET A 83 9.47 -4.23 14.87
N ARG A 84 8.63 -4.45 15.91
CA ARG A 84 8.78 -5.63 16.78
C ARG A 84 8.44 -6.94 16.10
N VAL A 85 7.45 -6.93 15.23
CA VAL A 85 6.98 -8.15 14.55
C VAL A 85 7.65 -8.37 13.21
N ALA A 86 8.23 -7.32 12.61
CA ALA A 86 8.88 -7.41 11.31
C ALA A 86 10.21 -8.17 11.39
N ASP A 87 10.47 -8.95 10.35
CA ASP A 87 11.79 -9.55 10.14
C ASP A 87 12.82 -8.44 9.87
N LYS A 88 13.96 -8.49 10.57
CA LYS A 88 15.00 -7.47 10.46
C LYS A 88 15.61 -7.39 9.06
N ASP A 89 15.82 -8.52 8.43
CA ASP A 89 16.39 -8.57 7.08
C ASP A 89 15.45 -7.97 6.06
N LYS A 90 14.14 -8.25 6.18
CA LYS A 90 13.10 -7.65 5.35
C LYS A 90 12.98 -6.16 5.59
N MET A 91 13.05 -5.73 6.84
CA MET A 91 13.01 -4.31 7.19
C MET A 91 14.22 -3.56 6.60
N THR A 92 15.41 -4.11 6.71
CA THR A 92 16.63 -3.57 6.11
C THR A 92 16.46 -3.40 4.59
N MET A 93 16.00 -4.46 3.93
CA MET A 93 15.81 -4.48 2.49
C MET A 93 14.72 -3.48 2.05
N ALA A 94 13.59 -3.45 2.74
CA ALA A 94 12.48 -2.55 2.43
C ALA A 94 12.87 -1.07 2.57
N LEU A 95 13.61 -0.73 3.61
CA LEU A 95 14.06 0.64 3.86
C LEU A 95 15.10 1.14 2.86
N LYS A 96 15.83 0.26 2.19
CA LYS A 96 16.73 0.67 1.11
C LYS A 96 15.99 1.34 -0.06
N GLY A 97 14.76 0.96 -0.30
CA GLY A 97 13.90 1.56 -1.33
C GLY A 97 12.91 2.60 -0.79
N ALA A 98 12.97 2.94 0.49
CA ALA A 98 12.08 3.91 1.11
C ALA A 98 12.47 5.35 0.79
N SER A 99 11.49 6.27 0.83
CA SER A 99 11.76 7.70 0.83
C SER A 99 12.54 8.11 2.09
N ASP A 100 13.24 9.24 2.02
CA ASP A 100 13.98 9.77 3.17
C ASP A 100 13.05 10.07 4.35
N GLU A 101 11.84 10.56 4.06
CA GLU A 101 10.80 10.82 5.05
C GLU A 101 10.41 9.54 5.81
N LEU A 102 10.22 8.44 5.10
CA LEU A 102 9.86 7.17 5.71
C LEU A 102 11.03 6.54 6.47
N LYS A 103 12.25 6.64 5.94
CA LYS A 103 13.47 6.23 6.66
C LYS A 103 13.61 6.96 7.98
N ASP A 104 13.46 8.29 7.97
CA ASP A 104 13.55 9.12 9.17
C ASP A 104 12.48 8.75 10.19
N LEU A 105 11.26 8.44 9.74
CA LEU A 105 10.19 7.98 10.62
C LEU A 105 10.57 6.68 11.34
N PHE A 106 11.11 5.71 10.63
CA PHE A 106 11.56 4.45 11.23
C PHE A 106 12.73 4.67 12.19
N PHE A 107 13.76 5.43 11.78
CA PHE A 107 14.93 5.69 12.60
C PHE A 107 14.60 6.49 13.87
N SER A 108 13.71 7.47 13.78
CA SER A 108 13.29 8.28 14.93
C SER A 108 12.49 7.48 15.98
N ASN A 109 11.92 6.35 15.60
CA ASN A 109 11.21 5.44 16.50
C ASN A 109 12.08 4.28 17.01
N MET A 110 13.36 4.33 16.78
CA MET A 110 14.36 3.37 17.28
C MET A 110 15.26 4.02 18.32
N SER A 111 15.92 3.19 19.15
CA SER A 111 17.06 3.65 19.93
C SER A 111 18.22 4.03 19.00
N GLU A 112 19.10 4.92 19.44
CA GLU A 112 20.29 5.31 18.66
C GLU A 112 21.13 4.11 18.25
N ARG A 113 21.27 3.13 19.14
CA ARG A 113 22.00 1.89 18.88
C ARG A 113 21.32 1.06 17.77
N ALA A 114 20.01 0.88 17.86
CA ALA A 114 19.23 0.13 16.86
C ALA A 114 19.27 0.83 15.49
N ALA A 115 19.13 2.15 15.46
CA ALA A 115 19.21 2.93 14.24
C ALA A 115 20.59 2.84 13.58
N LYS A 116 21.64 2.88 14.38
CA LYS A 116 23.02 2.73 13.90
C LYS A 116 23.24 1.34 13.29
N LEU A 117 22.83 0.28 13.98
CA LEU A 117 22.93 -1.08 13.48
C LEU A 117 22.17 -1.27 12.16
N LEU A 118 20.97 -0.73 12.08
CA LEU A 118 20.16 -0.82 10.85
C LEU A 118 20.83 -0.09 9.69
N ARG A 119 21.40 1.09 9.91
CA ARG A 119 22.14 1.81 8.87
C ARG A 119 23.38 1.03 8.40
N GLU A 120 24.13 0.45 9.33
CA GLU A 120 25.27 -0.41 9.02
C GLU A 120 24.85 -1.64 8.20
N ASP A 121 23.74 -2.27 8.55
CA ASP A 121 23.17 -3.39 7.79
C ASP A 121 22.72 -2.98 6.38
N MET A 122 22.14 -1.81 6.24
CA MET A 122 21.74 -1.25 4.94
C MET A 122 22.96 -0.97 4.05
N GLU A 123 24.03 -0.43 4.62
CA GLU A 123 25.29 -0.19 3.92
C GLU A 123 25.99 -1.51 3.55
N ALA A 124 26.01 -2.47 4.47
CA ALA A 124 26.62 -3.78 4.24
C ALA A 124 25.91 -4.59 3.15
N ALA A 125 24.60 -4.40 3.00
CA ALA A 125 23.81 -5.06 1.95
C ALA A 125 24.22 -4.59 0.54
N GLY A 126 24.83 -3.40 0.40
CA GLY A 126 25.29 -2.87 -0.87
C GLY A 126 24.16 -2.69 -1.90
N ALA A 127 24.48 -2.97 -3.16
CA ALA A 127 23.48 -2.94 -4.23
C ALA A 127 22.55 -4.13 -4.11
N VAL A 128 21.23 -3.88 -4.15
CA VAL A 128 20.18 -4.90 -4.02
C VAL A 128 19.27 -4.87 -5.25
N ARG A 129 18.59 -5.97 -5.51
CA ARG A 129 17.65 -6.06 -6.61
C ARG A 129 16.37 -5.31 -6.24
N LEU A 130 15.83 -4.55 -7.19
CA LEU A 130 14.55 -3.86 -7.02
C LEU A 130 13.43 -4.83 -6.60
N LYS A 131 13.38 -6.00 -7.19
CA LYS A 131 12.38 -7.02 -6.84
C LYS A 131 12.48 -7.45 -5.38
N ASP A 132 13.68 -7.65 -4.86
CA ASP A 132 13.89 -8.04 -3.47
C ASP A 132 13.43 -6.93 -2.51
N VAL A 133 13.65 -5.68 -2.87
CA VAL A 133 13.15 -4.50 -2.14
C VAL A 133 11.62 -4.47 -2.16
N GLU A 134 11.01 -4.62 -3.31
CA GLU A 134 9.54 -4.62 -3.47
C GLU A 134 8.89 -5.77 -2.70
N ASP A 135 9.45 -6.97 -2.75
CA ASP A 135 8.97 -8.14 -2.00
C ASP A 135 9.06 -7.89 -0.48
N ALA A 136 10.15 -7.29 -0.02
CA ALA A 136 10.32 -6.92 1.39
C ALA A 136 9.32 -5.84 1.83
N GLN A 137 9.11 -4.82 1.00
CA GLN A 137 8.11 -3.78 1.25
C GLN A 137 6.70 -4.36 1.31
N THR A 138 6.35 -5.25 0.41
CA THR A 138 5.07 -5.96 0.41
C THR A 138 4.87 -6.78 1.69
N ALA A 139 5.92 -7.45 2.15
CA ALA A 139 5.87 -8.21 3.40
C ALA A 139 5.61 -7.31 4.63
N LEU A 140 6.23 -6.13 4.68
CA LEU A 140 5.98 -5.16 5.76
C LEU A 140 4.57 -4.59 5.71
N VAL A 141 4.06 -4.28 4.52
CA VAL A 141 2.68 -3.84 4.31
C VAL A 141 1.70 -4.90 4.79
N GLN A 142 1.96 -6.16 4.48
CA GLN A 142 1.12 -7.27 4.92
C GLN A 142 1.12 -7.40 6.45
N SER A 143 2.27 -7.29 7.08
CA SER A 143 2.38 -7.27 8.54
C SER A 143 1.62 -6.10 9.18
N ALA A 144 1.69 -4.91 8.57
CA ALA A 144 0.95 -3.74 9.03
C ALA A 144 -0.57 -3.95 8.91
N LYS A 145 -1.04 -4.54 7.82
CA LYS A 145 -2.47 -4.86 7.64
C LYS A 145 -2.96 -5.88 8.69
N GLU A 146 -2.18 -6.90 8.96
CA GLU A 146 -2.51 -7.89 9.98
C GLU A 146 -2.61 -7.26 11.38
N LEU A 147 -1.69 -6.34 11.72
CA LEU A 147 -1.73 -5.60 12.96
C LEU A 147 -2.93 -4.66 13.04
N GLN A 148 -3.30 -4.03 11.92
CA GLN A 148 -4.51 -3.21 11.83
C GLN A 148 -5.77 -4.05 12.05
N ASP A 149 -5.86 -5.21 11.45
CA ASP A 149 -7.01 -6.13 11.61
C ASP A 149 -7.16 -6.60 13.05
N LYS A 150 -6.05 -6.73 13.78
CA LYS A 150 -6.04 -7.04 15.22
C LYS A 150 -6.32 -5.83 16.10
N GLY A 151 -6.39 -4.63 15.52
CA GLY A 151 -6.58 -3.39 16.27
C GLY A 151 -5.33 -2.90 17.00
N GLU A 152 -4.16 -3.46 16.72
CA GLU A 152 -2.89 -3.10 17.35
C GLU A 152 -2.24 -1.85 16.77
N ILE A 153 -2.55 -1.52 15.52
CA ILE A 153 -2.13 -0.28 14.88
C ILE A 153 -3.29 0.40 14.17
N ILE A 154 -3.19 1.71 14.02
CA ILE A 154 -4.12 2.53 13.25
C ILE A 154 -3.36 3.09 12.06
N ILE A 155 -3.84 2.77 10.86
CA ILE A 155 -3.30 3.34 9.65
C ILE A 155 -4.15 4.54 9.29
N GLY A 156 -3.63 5.74 9.58
CA GLY A 156 -4.26 7.01 9.22
C GLY A 156 -4.14 7.26 7.72
N GLY A 157 -5.22 7.10 7.00
CA GLY A 157 -5.28 7.32 5.56
C GLY A 157 -6.69 7.50 5.05
N GLY A 158 -7.65 7.54 5.92
CA GLY A 158 -9.01 7.98 5.63
C GLY A 158 -9.20 9.39 6.17
N SER A 159 -9.59 10.29 5.31
CA SER A 159 -10.06 11.63 5.61
C SER A 159 -10.74 11.73 6.98
N GLY A 160 -10.25 12.65 7.77
CA GLY A 160 -10.65 12.88 9.13
C GLY A 160 -12.15 13.01 9.34
N ASP A 161 -12.75 11.97 9.84
CA ASP A 161 -14.09 12.02 10.41
C ASP A 161 -14.28 11.08 11.63
N ASP A 162 -13.22 10.47 12.13
CA ASP A 162 -13.25 9.76 13.40
C ASP A 162 -12.60 10.56 14.53
N GLN A 163 -12.89 11.85 14.62
CA GLN A 163 -12.73 12.55 15.88
C GLN A 163 -13.84 12.10 16.82
N LEU A 164 -13.55 11.09 17.61
CA LEU A 164 -14.33 10.82 18.81
C LEU A 164 -14.15 12.01 19.76
N ILE A 165 -15.13 12.89 19.77
CA ILE A 165 -15.24 13.95 20.77
C ILE A 165 -15.87 13.29 22.00
N PHE A 166 -15.10 13.14 23.06
CA PHE A 166 -15.61 12.78 24.38
C PHE A 166 -16.09 14.03 25.09
#